data_abc4fcc814158fd8e65af47238fe057e
#
_entry.id   abc4fcc814158fd8e65af47238fe057e
#
_cell.length_a   1.000
_cell.length_b   1.000
_cell.length_c   1.000
_cell.angle_alpha   90.00
_cell.angle_beta   90.00
_cell.angle_gamma   90.00
#
_symmetry.space_group_name_H-M   'P 1'
#
loop_
_entity.id
_entity.type
_entity.pdbx_description
1 polymer ?
#
loop_
_entity_poly.entity_id
_entity_poly.type
_entity_poly.pdbx_seq_one_letter_code
_entity_poly.pdbx_strand_id
1 'polypeptide(L)'
;LQGSYARSTCIKPAPGKKVDVDVIVVTNIDHDTVSAQEAFAIITPFVKKYYQNYEQQKRSIGISLPEVDMDLVITAAPSEEVKRAIECAGLSSAFTVDDLSGYQQSLLENYRLDSLERFFESDSTGQQWRAEPLLIPDNVENQWYRTHPLEQIRWTKRKNQICKGNYVNVVKAIKWWRRLELP
;
A
#
# COMPACT_ATOMS: atom_id res chain seq x y z
N LEU A 1 1.96 1.00 3.85
CA LEU A 1 2.72 1.78 2.87
C LEU A 1 3.47 0.86 1.91
N GLN A 2 3.54 1.25 0.64
CA GLN A 2 4.35 0.56 -0.37
C GLN A 2 5.09 1.57 -1.26
N GLY A 3 5.54 1.13 -2.44
CA GLY A 3 6.12 1.99 -3.46
C GLY A 3 7.51 2.53 -3.11
N SER A 4 7.82 3.68 -3.63
CA SER A 4 9.15 4.29 -3.48
C SER A 4 9.44 4.74 -2.06
N TYR A 5 8.40 5.14 -1.31
CA TYR A 5 8.54 5.54 0.09
C TYR A 5 8.93 4.36 0.98
N ALA A 6 8.16 3.28 0.96
CA ALA A 6 8.43 2.08 1.76
C ALA A 6 9.77 1.40 1.42
N ARG A 7 10.22 1.52 0.16
CA ARG A 7 11.52 1.00 -0.29
C ARG A 7 12.69 1.95 -0.06
N SER A 8 12.46 3.10 0.57
CA SER A 8 13.47 4.15 0.78
C SER A 8 14.11 4.68 -0.52
N THR A 9 13.45 4.50 -1.66
CA THR A 9 13.91 4.96 -2.98
C THR A 9 13.22 6.24 -3.45
N CYS A 10 12.45 6.88 -2.56
CA CYS A 10 11.83 8.17 -2.80
C CYS A 10 12.91 9.27 -2.94
N ILE A 11 12.69 10.21 -3.85
CA ILE A 11 13.49 11.43 -3.99
C ILE A 11 12.63 12.65 -3.68
N LYS A 12 13.26 13.74 -3.25
CA LYS A 12 12.54 14.99 -2.99
C LYS A 12 11.74 15.39 -4.24
N PRO A 13 10.47 15.78 -4.12
CA PRO A 13 9.67 16.20 -5.27
C PRO A 13 10.29 17.44 -5.95
N ALA A 14 9.97 17.64 -7.23
CA ALA A 14 10.33 18.86 -7.93
C ALA A 14 9.60 20.07 -7.32
N PRO A 15 10.11 21.30 -7.48
CA PRO A 15 9.42 22.50 -7.03
C PRO A 15 7.96 22.52 -7.55
N GLY A 16 7.00 22.76 -6.66
CA GLY A 16 5.58 22.77 -6.99
C GLY A 16 4.93 21.41 -7.19
N LYS A 17 5.67 20.30 -7.00
CA LYS A 17 5.13 18.93 -6.99
C LYS A 17 5.02 18.42 -5.56
N LYS A 18 4.01 17.58 -5.32
CA LYS A 18 3.78 16.92 -4.03
C LYS A 18 4.57 15.64 -3.89
N VAL A 19 4.65 15.14 -2.67
CA VAL A 19 5.18 13.79 -2.41
C VAL A 19 4.13 12.77 -2.85
N ASP A 20 4.57 11.73 -3.54
CA ASP A 20 3.74 10.62 -3.95
C ASP A 20 3.88 9.46 -2.95
N VAL A 21 2.75 8.98 -2.43
CA VAL A 21 2.70 7.93 -1.40
C VAL A 21 1.71 6.83 -1.80
N ASP A 22 2.22 5.64 -1.98
CA ASP A 22 1.38 4.47 -2.26
C ASP A 22 0.90 3.83 -0.94
N VAL A 23 -0.41 3.70 -0.77
CA VAL A 23 -1.05 3.04 0.37
C VAL A 23 -1.79 1.80 -0.10
N ILE A 24 -1.40 0.63 0.41
CA ILE A 24 -2.15 -0.61 0.16
C ILE A 24 -3.21 -0.78 1.25
N VAL A 25 -4.43 -1.00 0.83
CA VAL A 25 -5.55 -1.42 1.67
C VAL A 25 -5.78 -2.92 1.45
N VAL A 26 -5.40 -3.71 2.43
CA VAL A 26 -5.66 -5.15 2.40
C VAL A 26 -7.07 -5.39 2.91
N THR A 27 -7.90 -6.01 2.08
CA THR A 27 -9.31 -6.27 2.39
C THR A 27 -9.59 -7.77 2.42
N ASN A 28 -10.75 -8.14 2.94
CA ASN A 28 -11.29 -9.49 2.87
C ASN A 28 -12.20 -9.71 1.63
N ILE A 29 -12.10 -8.85 0.63
CA ILE A 29 -12.85 -9.01 -0.63
C ILE A 29 -12.47 -10.35 -1.24
N ASP A 30 -13.49 -11.10 -1.60
CA ASP A 30 -13.34 -12.35 -2.33
C ASP A 30 -13.28 -12.07 -3.83
N HIS A 31 -12.11 -12.27 -4.42
CA HIS A 31 -11.86 -12.01 -5.84
C HIS A 31 -12.56 -12.99 -6.80
N ASP A 32 -13.04 -14.15 -6.30
CA ASP A 32 -13.77 -15.11 -7.11
C ASP A 32 -15.25 -14.71 -7.28
N THR A 33 -15.79 -13.95 -6.32
CA THR A 33 -17.21 -13.53 -6.33
C THR A 33 -17.40 -12.05 -6.63
N VAL A 34 -16.36 -11.21 -6.42
CA VAL A 34 -16.40 -9.76 -6.63
C VAL A 34 -15.46 -9.39 -7.78
N SER A 35 -16.00 -8.78 -8.81
CA SER A 35 -15.20 -8.29 -9.93
C SER A 35 -14.29 -7.13 -9.54
N ALA A 36 -13.27 -6.87 -10.35
CA ALA A 36 -12.36 -5.76 -10.10
C ALA A 36 -13.06 -4.40 -10.06
N GLN A 37 -14.04 -4.17 -10.92
CA GLN A 37 -14.83 -2.94 -10.93
C GLN A 37 -15.73 -2.80 -9.69
N GLU A 38 -16.34 -3.89 -9.23
CA GLU A 38 -17.11 -3.89 -7.99
C GLU A 38 -16.26 -3.60 -6.76
N ALA A 39 -15.01 -4.08 -6.72
CA ALA A 39 -14.08 -3.74 -5.64
C ALA A 39 -13.83 -2.23 -5.53
N PHE A 40 -13.68 -1.54 -6.65
CA PHE A 40 -13.63 -0.08 -6.65
C PHE A 40 -14.94 0.56 -6.20
N ALA A 41 -16.08 0.00 -6.61
CA ALA A 41 -17.38 0.50 -6.21
C ALA A 41 -17.64 0.37 -4.68
N ILE A 42 -17.10 -0.66 -4.04
CA ILE A 42 -17.17 -0.85 -2.59
C ILE A 42 -16.41 0.25 -1.82
N ILE A 43 -15.24 0.65 -2.30
CA ILE A 43 -14.38 1.61 -1.59
C ILE A 43 -14.70 3.08 -1.96
N THR A 44 -15.20 3.32 -3.15
CA THR A 44 -15.49 4.68 -3.64
C THR A 44 -16.40 5.51 -2.73
N PRO A 45 -17.46 4.99 -2.08
CA PRO A 45 -18.28 5.76 -1.15
C PRO A 45 -17.49 6.30 0.05
N PHE A 46 -16.57 5.51 0.59
CA PHE A 46 -15.67 5.97 1.65
C PHE A 46 -14.78 7.12 1.16
N VAL A 47 -14.15 6.97 0.00
CA VAL A 47 -13.30 8.03 -0.56
C VAL A 47 -14.10 9.30 -0.81
N LYS A 48 -15.29 9.20 -1.40
CA LYS A 48 -16.20 10.35 -1.62
C LYS A 48 -16.60 11.06 -0.34
N LYS A 49 -16.82 10.33 0.75
CA LYS A 49 -17.22 10.90 2.03
C LYS A 49 -16.11 11.77 2.65
N TYR A 50 -14.85 11.34 2.55
CA TYR A 50 -13.75 11.95 3.29
C TYR A 50 -12.80 12.80 2.45
N TYR A 51 -12.79 12.63 1.12
CA TYR A 51 -11.85 13.30 0.22
C TYR A 51 -12.57 13.97 -0.94
N GLN A 52 -12.32 15.28 -1.12
CA GLN A 52 -12.96 16.07 -2.17
C GLN A 52 -12.26 15.91 -3.52
N ASN A 53 -10.92 15.80 -3.49
CA ASN A 53 -10.08 15.71 -4.67
C ASN A 53 -9.56 14.29 -4.83
N TYR A 54 -10.27 13.48 -5.61
CA TYR A 54 -9.85 12.12 -5.92
C TYR A 54 -10.11 11.79 -7.40
N GLU A 55 -9.36 10.86 -7.93
CA GLU A 55 -9.48 10.34 -9.28
C GLU A 55 -9.35 8.82 -9.27
N GLN A 56 -10.27 8.14 -9.94
CA GLN A 56 -10.18 6.70 -10.12
C GLN A 56 -9.20 6.40 -11.26
N GLN A 57 -8.14 5.70 -10.96
CA GLN A 57 -7.11 5.30 -11.88
C GLN A 57 -7.28 3.83 -12.29
N LYS A 58 -6.35 3.32 -13.11
CA LYS A 58 -6.41 1.93 -13.58
C LYS A 58 -6.39 0.91 -12.42
N ARG A 59 -5.52 1.10 -11.42
CA ARG A 59 -5.29 0.15 -10.31
C ARG A 59 -5.27 0.77 -8.92
N SER A 60 -5.61 2.04 -8.83
CA SER A 60 -5.63 2.80 -7.57
C SER A 60 -6.72 3.86 -7.61
N ILE A 61 -6.96 4.47 -6.47
CA ILE A 61 -7.68 5.73 -6.38
C ILE A 61 -6.67 6.78 -5.94
N GLY A 62 -6.36 7.72 -6.85
CA GLY A 62 -5.51 8.86 -6.55
C GLY A 62 -6.27 9.87 -5.70
N ILE A 63 -5.71 10.29 -4.58
CA ILE A 63 -6.27 11.28 -3.66
C ILE A 63 -5.27 12.41 -3.51
N SER A 64 -5.66 13.62 -3.90
CA SER A 64 -4.79 14.79 -3.81
C SER A 64 -5.05 15.56 -2.52
N LEU A 65 -4.09 15.49 -1.60
CA LEU A 65 -4.04 16.25 -0.35
C LEU A 65 -3.17 17.50 -0.52
N PRO A 66 -3.18 18.47 0.39
CA PRO A 66 -2.40 19.71 0.24
C PRO A 66 -0.91 19.48 -0.03
N GLU A 67 -0.27 18.57 0.71
CA GLU A 67 1.18 18.33 0.68
C GLU A 67 1.57 16.99 0.03
N VAL A 68 0.60 16.08 -0.19
CA VAL A 68 0.83 14.70 -0.59
C VAL A 68 -0.19 14.29 -1.65
N ASP A 69 0.26 13.63 -2.70
CA ASP A 69 -0.60 12.84 -3.57
C ASP A 69 -0.53 11.38 -3.11
N MET A 70 -1.67 10.78 -2.83
CA MET A 70 -1.79 9.43 -2.26
C MET A 70 -2.48 8.52 -3.25
N ASP A 71 -1.82 7.43 -3.61
CA ASP A 71 -2.41 6.34 -4.39
C ASP A 71 -2.94 5.24 -3.46
N LEU A 72 -4.25 5.13 -3.36
CA LEU A 72 -4.94 4.11 -2.59
C LEU A 72 -5.12 2.86 -3.45
N VAL A 73 -4.34 1.82 -3.17
CA VAL A 73 -4.39 0.54 -3.87
C VAL A 73 -5.19 -0.47 -3.06
N ILE A 74 -6.33 -0.87 -3.59
CA ILE A 74 -7.20 -1.89 -2.98
C ILE A 74 -6.59 -3.26 -3.28
N THR A 75 -6.61 -4.18 -2.32
CA THR A 75 -6.18 -5.56 -2.55
C THR A 75 -7.17 -6.55 -1.95
N ALA A 76 -7.36 -7.66 -2.62
CA ALA A 76 -8.02 -8.83 -2.06
C ALA A 76 -7.00 -9.77 -1.42
N ALA A 77 -7.40 -10.46 -0.35
CA ALA A 77 -6.62 -11.53 0.23
C ALA A 77 -6.68 -12.78 -0.68
N PRO A 78 -5.54 -13.44 -0.95
CA PRO A 78 -5.49 -14.52 -1.92
C PRO A 78 -6.07 -15.84 -1.41
N SER A 79 -6.18 -16.02 -0.09
CA SER A 79 -6.68 -17.25 0.53
C SER A 79 -7.47 -16.98 1.81
N GLU A 80 -8.26 -17.95 2.24
CA GLU A 80 -9.00 -17.91 3.51
C GLU A 80 -8.06 -17.83 4.72
N GLU A 81 -6.87 -18.39 4.63
CA GLU A 81 -5.86 -18.30 5.69
C GLU A 81 -5.35 -16.86 5.85
N VAL A 82 -5.07 -16.17 4.73
CA VAL A 82 -4.67 -14.76 4.74
C VAL A 82 -5.81 -13.89 5.24
N LYS A 83 -7.05 -14.15 4.85
CA LYS A 83 -8.23 -13.44 5.37
C LYS A 83 -8.33 -13.56 6.88
N ARG A 84 -8.28 -14.79 7.42
CA ARG A 84 -8.31 -15.05 8.88
C ARG A 84 -7.14 -14.39 9.60
N ALA A 85 -5.95 -14.43 9.02
CA ALA A 85 -4.78 -13.78 9.59
C ALA A 85 -4.97 -12.25 9.71
N ILE A 86 -5.56 -11.61 8.70
CA ILE A 86 -5.89 -10.18 8.72
C ILE A 86 -6.98 -9.89 9.76
N GLU A 87 -8.01 -10.72 9.87
CA GLU A 87 -9.08 -10.59 10.87
C GLU A 87 -8.54 -10.75 12.29
N CYS A 88 -7.71 -11.77 12.54
CA CYS A 88 -7.08 -12.02 13.84
C CYS A 88 -6.12 -10.90 14.26
N ALA A 89 -5.48 -10.22 13.32
CA ALA A 89 -4.62 -9.07 13.60
C ALA A 89 -5.41 -7.82 14.08
N GLY A 90 -6.72 -7.94 14.30
CA GLY A 90 -7.57 -6.86 14.79
C GLY A 90 -7.84 -5.76 13.76
N LEU A 91 -7.59 -6.04 12.49
CA LEU A 91 -7.92 -5.15 11.37
C LEU A 91 -9.41 -5.21 11.01
N SER A 92 -10.21 -5.97 11.77
CA SER A 92 -11.65 -5.99 11.60
C SER A 92 -12.26 -4.65 12.04
N SER A 93 -13.06 -4.14 11.21
CA SER A 93 -14.02 -3.04 11.12
C SER A 93 -14.61 -2.37 12.39
N ALA A 94 -14.06 -2.57 13.57
CA ALA A 94 -14.67 -2.09 14.83
C ALA A 94 -14.29 -0.66 15.22
N PHE A 95 -13.46 0.04 14.44
CA PHE A 95 -13.12 1.44 14.72
C PHE A 95 -13.49 2.33 13.54
N THR A 96 -14.56 3.10 13.74
CA THR A 96 -14.83 4.27 12.90
C THR A 96 -13.83 5.37 13.28
N VAL A 97 -13.16 5.91 12.28
CA VAL A 97 -12.13 6.96 12.40
C VAL A 97 -12.66 8.22 13.10
N ASP A 98 -13.99 8.36 13.16
CA ASP A 98 -14.67 9.54 13.71
C ASP A 98 -14.58 9.67 15.26
N ASP A 99 -14.17 8.60 15.97
CA ASP A 99 -14.18 8.56 17.45
C ASP A 99 -12.81 8.87 18.10
N LEU A 100 -11.75 9.13 17.32
CA LEU A 100 -10.41 9.28 17.86
C LEU A 100 -9.85 10.69 17.66
N SER A 101 -9.23 11.24 18.72
CA SER A 101 -8.44 12.47 18.61
C SER A 101 -7.22 12.25 17.68
N GLY A 102 -6.74 13.28 17.00
CA GLY A 102 -5.61 13.17 16.06
C GLY A 102 -4.34 12.52 16.64
N TYR A 103 -4.12 12.68 17.96
CA TYR A 103 -3.01 12.03 18.68
C TYR A 103 -3.24 10.51 18.85
N GLN A 104 -4.47 10.12 19.16
CA GLN A 104 -4.85 8.71 19.31
C GLN A 104 -4.84 8.00 17.96
N GLN A 105 -5.21 8.69 16.88
CA GLN A 105 -5.11 8.18 15.51
C GLN A 105 -3.64 7.91 15.14
N SER A 106 -2.72 8.84 15.42
CA SER A 106 -1.29 8.66 15.15
C SER A 106 -0.68 7.52 15.96
N LEU A 107 -1.04 7.38 17.24
CA LEU A 107 -0.59 6.25 18.06
C LEU A 107 -1.15 4.91 17.56
N LEU A 108 -2.40 4.89 17.15
CA LEU A 108 -3.06 3.68 16.64
C LEU A 108 -2.47 3.26 15.27
N GLU A 109 -2.16 4.22 14.41
CA GLU A 109 -1.47 3.96 13.13
C GLU A 109 -0.07 3.39 13.35
N ASN A 110 0.71 3.97 14.25
CA ASN A 110 2.03 3.45 14.60
C ASN A 110 1.93 2.04 15.22
N TYR A 111 0.98 1.83 16.15
CA TYR A 111 0.77 0.52 16.77
C TYR A 111 0.29 -0.53 15.76
N ARG A 112 -0.57 -0.15 14.81
CA ARG A 112 -1.05 -1.04 13.73
C ARG A 112 0.07 -1.38 12.75
N LEU A 113 0.88 -0.42 12.36
CA LEU A 113 2.06 -0.65 11.51
C LEU A 113 3.06 -1.56 12.22
N ASP A 114 3.38 -1.30 13.48
CA ASP A 114 4.26 -2.14 14.29
C ASP A 114 3.67 -3.54 14.53
N SER A 115 2.37 -3.65 14.78
CA SER A 115 1.72 -4.95 14.98
C SER A 115 1.62 -5.74 13.67
N LEU A 116 1.39 -5.08 12.54
CA LEU A 116 1.47 -5.70 11.21
C LEU A 116 2.90 -6.15 10.90
N GLU A 117 3.89 -5.30 11.12
CA GLU A 117 5.30 -5.70 10.95
C GLU A 117 5.67 -6.87 11.85
N ARG A 118 5.31 -6.83 13.15
CA ARG A 118 5.51 -7.94 14.09
C ARG A 118 4.73 -9.18 13.72
N PHE A 119 3.48 -9.05 13.31
CA PHE A 119 2.67 -10.15 12.81
C PHE A 119 3.33 -10.78 11.58
N PHE A 120 3.79 -9.96 10.66
CA PHE A 120 4.54 -10.40 9.50
C PHE A 120 5.94 -10.96 9.83
N GLU A 121 6.53 -10.61 10.98
CA GLU A 121 7.84 -11.10 11.45
C GLU A 121 7.75 -12.30 12.38
N SER A 122 6.70 -12.42 13.19
CA SER A 122 6.64 -13.35 14.33
C SER A 122 6.07 -14.73 14.01
N ASP A 123 5.44 -14.92 12.85
CA ASP A 123 4.81 -16.21 12.55
C ASP A 123 5.78 -17.20 11.91
N SER A 124 6.40 -18.01 12.77
CA SER A 124 7.25 -19.13 12.36
C SER A 124 6.48 -20.34 11.80
N THR A 125 5.15 -20.38 11.97
CA THR A 125 4.30 -21.50 11.55
C THR A 125 3.58 -21.25 10.23
N GLY A 126 3.46 -19.99 9.78
CA GLY A 126 2.69 -19.60 8.60
C GLY A 126 3.51 -19.04 7.45
N GLN A 127 4.58 -19.72 7.04
CA GLN A 127 5.43 -19.22 5.93
C GLN A 127 4.70 -19.11 4.58
N GLN A 128 3.59 -19.81 4.41
CA GLN A 128 2.89 -19.92 3.14
C GLN A 128 2.23 -18.61 2.70
N TRP A 129 1.51 -17.91 3.58
CA TRP A 129 0.85 -16.64 3.26
C TRP A 129 1.83 -15.50 2.95
N ARG A 130 3.07 -15.56 3.49
CA ARG A 130 4.15 -14.58 3.16
C ARG A 130 4.67 -14.76 1.74
N ALA A 131 4.48 -15.94 1.18
CA ALA A 131 4.86 -16.29 -0.18
C ALA A 131 3.74 -16.02 -1.19
N GLU A 132 2.50 -15.85 -0.72
CA GLU A 132 1.36 -15.64 -1.60
C GLU A 132 1.25 -14.17 -2.02
N PRO A 133 1.06 -13.89 -3.31
CA PRO A 133 0.81 -12.53 -3.79
C PRO A 133 -0.57 -12.06 -3.36
N LEU A 134 -0.69 -10.78 -3.04
CA LEU A 134 -1.98 -10.11 -2.97
C LEU A 134 -2.55 -9.92 -4.38
N LEU A 135 -3.85 -9.74 -4.47
CA LEU A 135 -4.54 -9.45 -5.73
C LEU A 135 -4.98 -7.99 -5.75
N ILE A 136 -4.63 -7.29 -6.82
CA ILE A 136 -5.06 -5.90 -7.07
C ILE A 136 -6.05 -5.86 -8.23
N PRO A 137 -7.13 -5.08 -8.13
CA PRO A 137 -8.10 -4.94 -9.20
C PRO A 137 -7.58 -3.99 -10.28
N ASP A 138 -7.81 -4.34 -11.54
CA ASP A 138 -7.65 -3.45 -12.68
C ASP A 138 -9.03 -3.01 -13.16
N ASN A 139 -9.35 -1.75 -12.95
CA ASN A 139 -10.66 -1.19 -13.27
C ASN A 139 -10.94 -1.12 -14.78
N VAL A 140 -9.91 -1.00 -15.60
CA VAL A 140 -10.03 -0.88 -17.06
C VAL A 140 -10.24 -2.25 -17.69
N GLU A 141 -9.43 -3.22 -17.28
CA GLU A 141 -9.48 -4.58 -17.83
C GLU A 141 -10.48 -5.48 -17.09
N ASN A 142 -11.03 -4.99 -15.98
CA ASN A 142 -11.92 -5.73 -15.07
C ASN A 142 -11.37 -7.10 -14.65
N GLN A 143 -10.08 -7.13 -14.31
CA GLN A 143 -9.35 -8.34 -13.92
C GLN A 143 -8.56 -8.12 -12.64
N TRP A 144 -8.28 -9.21 -11.91
CA TRP A 144 -7.42 -9.22 -10.75
C TRP A 144 -6.00 -9.61 -11.13
N TYR A 145 -5.02 -8.83 -10.69
CA TYR A 145 -3.60 -9.05 -10.94
C TYR A 145 -2.85 -9.33 -9.66
N ARG A 146 -1.92 -10.29 -9.72
CA ARG A 146 -1.05 -10.61 -8.59
C ARG A 146 -0.01 -9.52 -8.35
N THR A 147 0.21 -9.19 -7.08
CA THR A 147 1.25 -8.24 -6.63
C THR A 147 1.90 -8.74 -5.34
N HIS A 148 3.18 -8.42 -5.16
CA HIS A 148 3.96 -8.85 -4.00
C HIS A 148 4.65 -7.66 -3.32
N PRO A 149 3.92 -6.73 -2.71
CA PRO A 149 4.51 -5.50 -2.17
C PRO A 149 5.49 -5.76 -1.04
N LEU A 150 5.21 -6.71 -0.16
CA LEU A 150 6.11 -7.08 0.94
C LEU A 150 7.42 -7.69 0.43
N GLU A 151 7.35 -8.58 -0.54
CA GLU A 151 8.53 -9.19 -1.14
C GLU A 151 9.39 -8.15 -1.87
N GLN A 152 8.76 -7.19 -2.55
CA GLN A 152 9.48 -6.07 -3.17
C GLN A 152 10.24 -5.22 -2.15
N ILE A 153 9.64 -4.94 -0.98
CA ILE A 153 10.28 -4.20 0.10
C ILE A 153 11.46 -5.01 0.67
N ARG A 154 11.24 -6.28 0.98
CA ARG A 154 12.25 -7.20 1.50
C ARG A 154 13.43 -7.37 0.54
N TRP A 155 13.11 -7.58 -0.74
CA TRP A 155 14.12 -7.67 -1.78
C TRP A 155 14.98 -6.41 -1.86
N THR A 156 14.35 -5.24 -1.83
CA THR A 156 15.05 -3.96 -1.83
C THR A 156 15.97 -3.80 -0.61
N LYS A 157 15.46 -4.13 0.59
CA LYS A 157 16.24 -4.10 1.84
C LYS A 157 17.46 -5.04 1.74
N ARG A 158 17.23 -6.30 1.35
CA ARG A 158 18.30 -7.30 1.19
C ARG A 158 19.33 -6.85 0.15
N LYS A 159 18.87 -6.36 -1.01
CA LYS A 159 19.77 -5.87 -2.06
C LYS A 159 20.62 -4.70 -1.58
N ASN A 160 20.02 -3.78 -0.85
CA ASN A 160 20.73 -2.63 -0.30
C ASN A 160 21.80 -3.05 0.74
N GLN A 161 21.51 -4.05 1.58
CA GLN A 161 22.48 -4.62 2.52
C GLN A 161 23.66 -5.27 1.80
N ILE A 162 23.41 -6.13 0.79
CA ILE A 162 24.44 -6.76 -0.03
C ILE A 162 25.32 -5.71 -0.71
N CYS A 163 24.73 -4.63 -1.18
CA CYS A 163 25.44 -3.52 -1.84
C CYS A 163 25.98 -2.47 -0.84
N LYS A 164 26.04 -2.77 0.46
CA LYS A 164 26.56 -1.88 1.52
C LYS A 164 25.92 -0.47 1.48
N GLY A 165 24.61 -0.39 1.27
CA GLY A 165 23.85 0.86 1.21
C GLY A 165 23.81 1.53 -0.16
N ASN A 166 24.60 1.08 -1.14
CA ASN A 166 24.73 1.77 -2.42
C ASN A 166 23.55 1.54 -3.38
N TYR A 167 22.80 0.44 -3.26
CA TYR A 167 21.68 0.15 -4.16
C TYR A 167 20.64 1.26 -4.15
N VAL A 168 20.14 1.67 -2.97
CA VAL A 168 19.15 2.73 -2.83
C VAL A 168 19.69 4.07 -3.36
N ASN A 169 20.96 4.38 -3.10
CA ASN A 169 21.59 5.60 -3.57
C ASN A 169 21.68 5.66 -5.10
N VAL A 170 22.05 4.55 -5.75
CA VAL A 170 22.08 4.44 -7.22
C VAL A 170 20.69 4.62 -7.81
N VAL A 171 19.66 3.98 -7.22
CA VAL A 171 18.26 4.16 -7.68
C VAL A 171 17.82 5.61 -7.56
N LYS A 172 18.14 6.29 -6.45
CA LYS A 172 17.86 7.72 -6.27
C LYS A 172 18.60 8.59 -7.27
N ALA A 173 19.87 8.31 -7.53
CA ALA A 173 20.66 9.04 -8.51
C ALA A 173 20.09 8.92 -9.93
N ILE A 174 19.69 7.71 -10.34
CA ILE A 174 19.03 7.49 -11.64
C ILE A 174 17.71 8.23 -11.74
N LYS A 175 16.89 8.21 -10.68
CA LYS A 175 15.64 8.99 -10.64
C LYS A 175 15.86 10.49 -10.74
N TRP A 176 16.89 11.01 -10.08
CA TRP A 176 17.32 12.40 -10.19
C TRP A 176 17.77 12.75 -11.59
N TRP A 177 18.65 11.95 -12.17
CA TRP A 177 19.14 12.15 -13.52
C TRP A 177 17.99 12.15 -14.54
N ARG A 178 17.11 11.15 -14.48
CA ARG A 178 15.92 11.10 -15.34
C ARG A 178 15.07 12.34 -15.27
N ARG A 179 14.93 12.92 -14.07
CA ARG A 179 14.14 14.15 -13.86
C ARG A 179 14.77 15.37 -14.52
N LEU A 180 16.10 15.42 -14.60
CA LEU A 180 16.81 16.54 -15.19
C LEU A 180 16.87 16.46 -16.72
N GLU A 181 16.98 15.25 -17.26
CA GLU A 181 17.18 14.99 -18.69
C GLU A 181 15.86 14.76 -19.46
N LEU A 182 14.80 14.36 -18.78
CA LEU A 182 13.50 14.07 -19.39
C LEU A 182 12.43 14.93 -18.70
N PRO A 183 12.12 16.11 -19.21
CA PRO A 183 11.09 17.00 -18.69
C PRO A 183 9.68 16.41 -18.79
#